data_da2dc28ea87691ba8093921cb75d921e
#
_entry.id   da2dc28ea87691ba8093921cb75d921e
#
_cell.length_a   1.000
_cell.length_b   1.000
_cell.length_c   1.000
_cell.angle_alpha   90.00
_cell.angle_beta   90.00
_cell.angle_gamma   90.00
#
_symmetry.space_group_name_H-M   'P 1'
#
loop_
_entity.id
_entity.type
_entity.pdbx_description
1 polymer ?
#
loop_
_entity_poly.entity_id
_entity_poly.type
_entity_poly.pdbx_seq_one_letter_code
_entity_poly.pdbx_strand_id
1 'polypeptide(L)'
;VDIDETICHNQRHDNKAVDYSLAKPIEENIAAVNRYYDEGHNITYWTARGTVTGIDWYDVTKKQLSTWGAKHHSLILGKPDYDLYIDDKSVNVGHWSKNPHSYIIK
;
A
#
# COMPACT_ATOMS: atom_id res chain seq x y z
N VAL A 1 -3.00 -4.11 -3.70
CA VAL A 1 -2.52 -3.82 -2.33
C VAL A 1 -2.51 -2.31 -2.12
N ASP A 2 -3.09 -1.86 -1.02
CA ASP A 2 -3.00 -0.46 -0.58
C ASP A 2 -1.57 -0.13 -0.11
N ILE A 3 -1.25 1.15 0.03
CA ILE A 3 0.08 1.60 0.44
C ILE A 3 0.05 2.14 1.87
N ASP A 4 -0.60 3.30 2.09
CA ASP A 4 -0.57 3.98 3.38
C ASP A 4 -1.31 3.21 4.46
N GLU A 5 -0.69 3.06 5.63
CA GLU A 5 -1.18 2.26 6.76
C GLU A 5 -1.38 0.77 6.41
N THR A 6 -0.78 0.32 5.32
CA THR A 6 -0.78 -1.09 4.89
C THR A 6 0.63 -1.62 4.72
N ILE A 7 1.48 -0.95 3.94
CA ILE A 7 2.90 -1.29 3.80
C ILE A 7 3.84 -0.20 4.32
N CYS A 8 3.30 0.90 4.79
CA CYS A 8 4.06 1.98 5.43
C CYS A 8 3.20 2.71 6.44
N HIS A 9 3.85 3.44 7.34
CA HIS A 9 3.20 4.36 8.25
C HIS A 9 3.53 5.79 7.88
N ASN A 10 2.54 6.66 7.89
CA ASN A 10 2.71 8.10 7.71
C ASN A 10 2.78 8.80 9.06
N GLN A 11 3.61 9.84 9.13
CA GLN A 11 3.61 10.75 10.27
C GLN A 11 2.52 11.80 10.05
N ARG A 12 1.57 11.85 10.98
CA ARG A 12 0.53 12.87 10.98
C ARG A 12 0.89 13.93 12.01
N HIS A 13 1.05 15.16 11.55
CA HIS A 13 1.13 16.31 12.42
C HIS A 13 -0.25 17.00 12.42
N ASP A 14 -0.69 17.49 13.60
CA ASP A 14 -2.01 18.08 13.79
C ASP A 14 -2.38 19.08 12.68
N ASN A 15 -3.55 18.84 12.03
CA ASN A 15 -4.16 19.72 11.05
C ASN A 15 -3.34 20.02 9.77
N LYS A 16 -2.28 19.28 9.50
CA LYS A 16 -1.50 19.46 8.27
C LYS A 16 -1.77 18.32 7.29
N ALA A 17 -1.71 18.63 6.01
CA ALA A 17 -1.72 17.63 4.95
C ALA A 17 -0.59 16.62 5.19
N VAL A 18 -0.85 15.36 4.88
CA VAL A 18 0.15 14.29 5.04
C VAL A 18 1.27 14.49 4.02
N ASP A 19 2.52 14.52 4.50
CA ASP A 19 3.68 14.46 3.64
C ASP A 19 4.10 12.99 3.45
N TYR A 20 3.71 12.42 2.34
CA TYR A 20 3.99 11.02 2.04
C TYR A 20 5.47 10.73 1.85
N SER A 21 6.29 11.73 1.56
CA SER A 21 7.74 11.55 1.43
C SER A 21 8.42 11.13 2.74
N LEU A 22 7.75 11.34 3.87
CA LEU A 22 8.22 10.97 5.20
C LEU A 22 7.72 9.61 5.68
N ALA A 23 6.99 8.88 4.85
CA ALA A 23 6.46 7.57 5.19
C ALA A 23 7.60 6.58 5.51
N LYS A 24 7.34 5.72 6.50
CA LYS A 24 8.28 4.68 6.90
C LYS A 24 7.74 3.30 6.55
N PRO A 25 8.55 2.41 5.96
CA PRO A 25 8.07 1.10 5.53
C PRO A 25 7.73 0.20 6.73
N ILE A 26 6.69 -0.61 6.54
CA ILE A 26 6.40 -1.76 7.40
C ILE A 26 7.04 -2.97 6.73
N GLU A 27 8.27 -3.28 7.13
CA GLU A 27 9.12 -4.24 6.41
C GLU A 27 8.51 -5.64 6.36
N GLU A 28 7.88 -6.09 7.43
CA GLU A 28 7.24 -7.39 7.51
C GLU A 28 6.06 -7.53 6.55
N ASN A 29 5.28 -6.47 6.35
CA ASN A 29 4.16 -6.48 5.41
C ASN A 29 4.66 -6.44 3.96
N ILE A 30 5.71 -5.66 3.68
CA ILE A 30 6.36 -5.65 2.38
C ILE A 30 6.92 -7.04 2.04
N ALA A 31 7.59 -7.68 2.99
CA ALA A 31 8.14 -9.02 2.81
C ALA A 31 7.03 -10.04 2.50
N ALA A 32 5.88 -9.94 3.16
CA ALA A 32 4.75 -10.83 2.91
C ALA A 32 4.18 -10.64 1.49
N VAL A 33 4.03 -9.41 1.03
CA VAL A 33 3.58 -9.14 -0.35
C VAL A 33 4.63 -9.60 -1.37
N ASN A 34 5.91 -9.38 -1.08
CA ASN A 34 7.01 -9.84 -1.95
C ASN A 34 7.00 -11.37 -2.10
N ARG A 35 6.61 -12.08 -1.05
CA ARG A 35 6.47 -13.53 -1.13
C ARG A 35 5.37 -13.95 -2.11
N TYR A 36 4.23 -13.24 -2.13
CA TYR A 36 3.20 -13.46 -3.16
C TYR A 36 3.78 -13.21 -4.56
N TYR A 37 4.54 -12.14 -4.72
CA TYR A 37 5.22 -11.83 -5.99
C TYR A 37 6.13 -13.00 -6.42
N ASP A 38 6.96 -13.49 -5.51
CA ASP A 38 7.92 -14.57 -5.79
C ASP A 38 7.20 -15.90 -6.10
N GLU A 39 6.00 -16.09 -5.57
CA GLU A 39 5.16 -17.27 -5.84
C GLU A 39 4.37 -17.14 -7.17
N GLY A 40 4.54 -16.08 -7.92
CA GLY A 40 3.94 -15.89 -9.24
C GLY A 40 2.65 -15.12 -9.28
N HIS A 41 2.24 -14.51 -8.16
CA HIS A 41 1.04 -13.66 -8.13
C HIS A 41 1.32 -12.31 -8.75
N ASN A 42 0.32 -11.74 -9.42
CA ASN A 42 0.40 -10.38 -9.95
C ASN A 42 0.13 -9.38 -8.83
N ILE A 43 1.05 -8.46 -8.59
CA ILE A 43 0.95 -7.46 -7.54
C ILE A 43 0.71 -6.09 -8.14
N THR A 44 -0.38 -5.46 -7.73
CA THR A 44 -0.67 -4.07 -8.04
C THR A 44 -0.77 -3.28 -6.74
N TYR A 45 0.03 -2.23 -6.61
CA TYR A 45 -0.16 -1.24 -5.55
C TYR A 45 -1.11 -0.16 -6.04
N TRP A 46 -2.15 0.10 -5.28
CA TRP A 46 -3.20 1.06 -5.60
C TRP A 46 -3.41 2.02 -4.44
N THR A 47 -3.26 3.31 -4.68
CA THR A 47 -3.20 4.31 -3.61
C THR A 47 -4.11 5.51 -3.89
N ALA A 48 -4.65 6.06 -2.80
CA ALA A 48 -5.42 7.31 -2.82
C ALA A 48 -4.54 8.56 -2.63
N ARG A 49 -3.21 8.40 -2.65
CA ARG A 49 -2.31 9.57 -2.56
C ARG A 49 -2.63 10.56 -3.65
N GLY A 50 -2.93 11.79 -3.27
CA GLY A 50 -3.26 12.87 -4.18
C GLY A 50 -4.69 12.89 -4.71
N THR A 51 -5.52 11.90 -4.35
CA THR A 51 -6.92 11.84 -4.82
C THR A 51 -7.73 13.06 -4.36
N VAL A 52 -7.56 13.50 -3.13
CA VAL A 52 -8.29 14.64 -2.56
C VAL A 52 -7.63 15.97 -2.93
N THR A 53 -6.30 16.05 -2.84
CA THR A 53 -5.55 17.30 -3.02
C THR A 53 -5.23 17.63 -4.47
N GLY A 54 -5.22 16.65 -5.35
CA GLY A 54 -4.77 16.80 -6.73
C GLY A 54 -3.25 16.87 -6.90
N ILE A 55 -2.49 16.69 -5.82
CA ILE A 55 -1.02 16.66 -5.89
C ILE A 55 -0.58 15.34 -6.53
N ASP A 56 0.33 15.41 -7.49
CA ASP A 56 0.89 14.22 -8.13
C ASP A 56 1.98 13.59 -7.24
N TRP A 57 1.67 12.45 -6.66
CA TRP A 57 2.58 11.68 -5.81
C TRP A 57 3.21 10.48 -6.52
N TYR A 58 3.07 10.37 -7.84
CA TYR A 58 3.52 9.18 -8.56
C TYR A 58 5.02 8.93 -8.41
N ASP A 59 5.85 9.92 -8.69
CA ASP A 59 7.31 9.75 -8.67
C ASP A 59 7.84 9.44 -7.28
N VAL A 60 7.33 10.14 -6.25
CA VAL A 60 7.68 9.88 -4.85
C VAL A 60 7.31 8.45 -4.46
N THR A 61 6.11 8.03 -4.80
CA THR A 61 5.60 6.68 -4.47
C THR A 61 6.41 5.60 -5.17
N LYS A 62 6.67 5.77 -6.45
CA LYS A 62 7.48 4.83 -7.24
C LYS A 62 8.88 4.68 -6.66
N LYS A 63 9.52 5.78 -6.29
CA LYS A 63 10.84 5.77 -5.66
C LYS A 63 10.82 5.08 -4.31
N GLN A 64 9.79 5.32 -3.50
CA GLN A 64 9.64 4.67 -2.20
C GLN A 64 9.51 3.15 -2.34
N LEU A 65 8.64 2.67 -3.24
CA LEU A 65 8.48 1.24 -3.48
C LEU A 65 9.81 0.59 -3.90
N SER A 66 10.56 1.26 -4.75
CA SER A 66 11.91 0.79 -5.15
C SER A 66 12.88 0.77 -3.97
N THR A 67 12.94 1.84 -3.20
CA THR A 67 13.84 1.97 -2.04
C THR A 67 13.50 0.95 -0.96
N TRP A 68 12.22 0.67 -0.75
CA TRP A 68 11.76 -0.30 0.24
C TRP A 68 11.85 -1.75 -0.24
N GLY A 69 12.24 -1.98 -1.48
CA GLY A 69 12.29 -3.31 -2.06
C GLY A 69 10.93 -3.96 -2.25
N ALA A 70 9.87 -3.16 -2.43
CA ALA A 70 8.51 -3.63 -2.64
C ALA A 70 8.32 -4.08 -4.09
N LYS A 71 8.35 -5.36 -4.33
CA LYS A 71 8.20 -5.96 -5.67
C LYS A 71 6.76 -5.84 -6.14
N HIS A 72 6.56 -5.42 -7.38
CA HIS A 72 5.22 -5.27 -7.94
C HIS A 72 5.27 -5.24 -9.47
N HIS A 73 4.12 -5.39 -10.09
CA HIS A 73 3.95 -5.30 -11.54
C HIS A 73 3.39 -3.94 -11.95
N SER A 74 2.50 -3.37 -11.15
CA SER A 74 1.83 -2.11 -11.44
C SER A 74 1.71 -1.23 -10.21
N LEU A 75 1.78 0.08 -10.44
CA LEU A 75 1.45 1.12 -9.46
C LEU A 75 0.37 2.00 -10.07
N ILE A 76 -0.77 2.09 -9.38
CA ILE A 76 -1.92 2.88 -9.83
C ILE A 76 -2.29 3.88 -8.74
N LEU A 77 -2.39 5.16 -9.12
CA LEU A 77 -2.91 6.22 -8.28
C LEU A 77 -4.39 6.46 -8.63
N GLY A 78 -5.04 7.34 -7.87
CA GLY A 78 -6.45 7.67 -8.12
C GLY A 78 -7.44 6.73 -7.45
N LYS A 79 -7.00 5.93 -6.48
CA LYS A 79 -7.92 5.18 -5.63
C LYS A 79 -8.87 6.15 -4.94
N PRO A 80 -10.20 5.90 -4.94
CA PRO A 80 -11.13 6.78 -4.26
C PRO A 80 -10.81 6.93 -2.78
N ASP A 81 -10.98 8.13 -2.26
CA ASP A 81 -11.01 8.36 -0.82
C ASP A 81 -12.39 8.00 -0.29
N TYR A 82 -12.45 7.09 0.69
CA TYR A 82 -13.73 6.56 1.19
C TYR A 82 -13.68 6.39 2.71
N ASP A 83 -14.85 6.33 3.31
CA ASP A 83 -15.00 6.03 4.74
C ASP A 83 -15.04 4.52 4.99
N LEU A 84 -15.67 3.77 4.09
CA LEU A 84 -15.82 2.32 4.19
C LEU A 84 -15.78 1.68 2.81
N TYR A 85 -14.98 0.64 2.66
CA TYR A 85 -14.86 -0.16 1.44
C TYR A 85 -15.42 -1.55 1.70
N ILE A 86 -16.47 -1.93 0.95
CA ILE A 86 -17.10 -3.25 1.05
C ILE A 86 -16.86 -3.99 -0.25
N ASP A 87 -16.24 -5.16 -0.16
CA ASP A 87 -15.87 -5.98 -1.32
C ASP A 87 -15.81 -7.45 -0.90
N ASP A 88 -16.04 -8.33 -1.85
CA ASP A 88 -16.06 -9.78 -1.62
C ASP A 88 -14.66 -10.41 -1.53
N LYS A 89 -13.62 -9.71 -1.98
CA LYS A 89 -12.25 -10.24 -2.07
C LYS A 89 -11.21 -9.47 -1.28
N SER A 90 -11.63 -8.45 -0.55
CA SER A 90 -10.72 -7.63 0.26
C SER A 90 -10.57 -8.19 1.67
N VAL A 91 -9.43 -7.90 2.27
CA VAL A 91 -9.16 -8.18 3.68
C VAL A 91 -8.54 -6.95 4.31
N ASN A 92 -8.93 -6.65 5.56
CA ASN A 92 -8.31 -5.57 6.31
C ASN A 92 -6.89 -5.97 6.73
N VAL A 93 -5.95 -5.03 6.60
CA VAL A 93 -4.53 -5.29 6.90
C VAL A 93 -4.30 -5.78 8.32
N GLY A 94 -5.11 -5.34 9.28
CA GLY A 94 -5.01 -5.77 10.68
C GLY A 94 -5.28 -7.27 10.87
N HIS A 95 -6.13 -7.86 10.05
CA HIS A 95 -6.35 -9.30 10.03
C HIS A 95 -5.33 -10.03 9.16
N TRP A 96 -5.08 -9.50 7.96
CA TRP A 96 -4.17 -10.11 7.00
C TRP A 96 -2.74 -10.24 7.55
N SER A 97 -2.22 -9.21 8.21
CA SER A 97 -0.83 -9.18 8.68
C SER A 97 -0.51 -10.22 9.77
N LYS A 98 -1.54 -10.73 10.45
CA LYS A 98 -1.37 -11.78 11.46
C LYS A 98 -1.04 -13.14 10.86
N ASN A 99 -1.57 -13.43 9.68
CA ASN A 99 -1.31 -14.68 8.96
C ASN A 99 -1.50 -14.49 7.45
N PRO A 100 -0.57 -13.77 6.78
CA PRO A 100 -0.74 -13.45 5.35
C PRO A 100 -0.82 -14.68 4.45
N HIS A 101 -0.21 -15.78 4.86
CA HIS A 101 -0.18 -17.00 4.04
C HIS A 101 -1.53 -17.71 3.96
N SER A 102 -2.43 -17.48 4.92
CA SER A 102 -3.76 -18.10 4.91
C SER A 102 -4.67 -17.56 3.81
N TYR A 103 -4.32 -16.42 3.21
CA TYR A 103 -5.13 -15.75 2.19
C TYR A 103 -4.69 -16.08 0.76
N ILE A 104 -3.64 -16.84 0.58
CA ILE A 104 -3.19 -17.24 -0.77
C ILE A 104 -4.18 -18.23 -1.35
N ILE A 105 -4.83 -17.82 -2.43
CA ILE A 105 -5.71 -18.68 -3.22
C ILE A 105 -4.85 -19.38 -4.26
N LYS A 106 -4.85 -20.68 -4.18
CA LYS A 106 -4.16 -21.52 -5.18
C LYS A 106 -5.05 -21.77 -6.38
#